data_3785f224f700e8b1a535faf1bec602f1
#
_entry.id   3785f224f700e8b1a535faf1bec602f1
#
_cell.length_a   1.000
_cell.length_b   1.000
_cell.length_c   1.000
_cell.angle_alpha   90.00
_cell.angle_beta   90.00
_cell.angle_gamma   90.00
#
_symmetry.space_group_name_H-M   'P 1'
#
loop_
_entity.id
_entity.type
_entity.pdbx_description
1 polymer ?
#
loop_
_entity_poly.entity_id
_entity_poly.type
_entity_poly.pdbx_seq_one_letter_code
_entity_poly.pdbx_strand_id
1 'polypeptide(L)'
;MRFIFKTRYEQDIALVRHAGHVFWYGLLAALLVAAPWLFSEYALAQLTFVLIYGIVGVGLMLLAGFTGQFSLGHAAFLGVGAYAHAAFIGAGLPFVLSLALAAALSAAVGVIVGLPALRLK
;
A
#
# COMPACT_ATOMS: atom_id res chain seq x y z
N MET A 1 -10.05 34.48 1.84
CA MET A 1 -9.17 33.30 1.77
C MET A 1 -7.82 33.69 2.38
N ARG A 2 -7.44 33.12 3.54
CA ARG A 2 -6.13 33.39 4.13
C ARG A 2 -5.17 32.34 3.56
N PHE A 3 -4.27 32.74 2.69
CA PHE A 3 -3.13 31.92 2.27
C PHE A 3 -2.16 31.83 3.45
N ILE A 4 -2.13 30.67 4.13
CA ILE A 4 -1.16 30.38 5.19
C ILE A 4 0.07 29.82 4.47
N PHE A 5 1.08 30.66 4.26
CA PHE A 5 2.38 30.21 3.79
C PHE A 5 3.03 29.35 4.89
N LYS A 6 3.18 28.04 4.62
CA LYS A 6 3.88 27.12 5.50
C LYS A 6 5.38 27.30 5.29
N THR A 7 6.08 27.78 6.30
CA THR A 7 7.51 28.08 6.24
C THR A 7 8.41 27.06 6.94
N ARG A 8 7.83 25.98 7.54
CA ARG A 8 8.58 24.92 8.23
C ARG A 8 8.11 23.55 7.81
N TYR A 9 9.06 22.68 7.46
CA TYR A 9 8.85 21.28 7.08
C TYR A 9 8.11 20.45 8.15
N GLU A 10 8.39 20.71 9.43
CA GLU A 10 7.70 20.05 10.57
C GLU A 10 6.19 20.35 10.62
N GLN A 11 5.74 21.41 9.98
CA GLN A 11 4.33 21.78 9.93
C GLN A 11 3.55 20.97 8.89
N ASP A 12 4.25 20.32 7.95
CA ASP A 12 3.63 19.48 6.91
C ASP A 12 3.48 18.01 7.34
N ILE A 13 4.35 17.55 8.24
CA ILE A 13 4.40 16.15 8.71
C ILE A 13 3.36 15.88 9.81
N ALA A 14 2.83 16.91 10.49
CA ALA A 14 1.85 16.71 11.56
C ALA A 14 0.49 16.27 10.98
N LEU A 15 0.32 14.96 10.80
CA LEU A 15 -0.94 14.30 10.38
C LEU A 15 -2.12 14.62 11.30
N VAL A 16 -1.84 14.93 12.57
CA VAL A 16 -2.85 15.23 13.61
C VAL A 16 -2.69 16.66 14.09
N ARG A 17 -3.26 17.60 13.37
CA ARG A 17 -3.15 19.02 13.69
C ARG A 17 -4.33 19.58 14.47
N HIS A 18 -5.49 18.93 14.43
CA HIS A 18 -6.73 19.36 15.09
C HIS A 18 -7.52 18.13 15.56
N ALA A 19 -8.25 18.25 16.64
CA ALA A 19 -9.17 17.22 17.14
C ALA A 19 -10.13 16.69 16.04
N GLY A 20 -10.46 17.52 15.05
CA GLY A 20 -11.26 17.12 13.88
C GLY A 20 -10.60 16.03 13.01
N HIS A 21 -9.26 16.04 12.82
CA HIS A 21 -8.59 15.00 12.05
C HIS A 21 -8.59 13.66 12.78
N VAL A 22 -8.40 13.66 14.11
CA VAL A 22 -8.50 12.45 14.94
C VAL A 22 -9.90 11.86 14.84
N PHE A 23 -10.92 12.69 14.87
CA PHE A 23 -12.31 12.25 14.76
C PHE A 23 -12.57 11.56 13.40
N TRP A 24 -12.14 12.16 12.28
CA TRP A 24 -12.33 11.59 10.95
C TRP A 24 -11.53 10.30 10.73
N TYR A 25 -10.28 10.26 11.18
CA TYR A 25 -9.48 9.02 11.12
C TYR A 25 -10.03 7.93 12.02
N GLY A 26 -10.50 8.29 13.22
CA GLY A 26 -11.15 7.36 14.13
C GLY A 26 -12.47 6.82 13.56
N LEU A 27 -13.28 7.70 12.95
CA LEU A 27 -14.51 7.30 12.26
C LEU A 27 -14.23 6.34 11.10
N LEU A 28 -13.21 6.64 10.27
CA LEU A 28 -12.80 5.78 9.17
C LEU A 28 -12.33 4.41 9.68
N ALA A 29 -11.49 4.39 10.72
CA ALA A 29 -11.01 3.15 11.32
C ALA A 29 -12.18 2.33 11.91
N ALA A 30 -13.10 2.97 12.62
CA ALA A 30 -14.30 2.33 13.16
C ALA A 30 -15.18 1.74 12.06
N LEU A 31 -15.36 2.48 10.96
CA LEU A 31 -16.14 2.03 9.79
C LEU A 31 -15.48 0.83 9.11
N LEU A 32 -14.15 0.83 8.97
CA LEU A 32 -13.41 -0.31 8.41
C LEU A 32 -13.49 -1.55 9.29
N VAL A 33 -13.41 -1.39 10.61
CA VAL A 33 -13.57 -2.50 11.57
C VAL A 33 -15.00 -3.04 11.56
N ALA A 34 -15.99 -2.16 11.46
CA ALA A 34 -17.40 -2.54 11.40
C ALA A 34 -17.86 -3.09 10.03
N ALA A 35 -17.06 -2.86 8.98
CA ALA A 35 -17.39 -3.25 7.61
C ALA A 35 -17.85 -4.72 7.45
N PRO A 36 -17.20 -5.74 8.09
CA PRO A 36 -17.62 -7.14 7.95
C PRO A 36 -19.05 -7.43 8.45
N TRP A 37 -19.55 -6.61 9.37
CA TRP A 37 -20.92 -6.77 9.90
C TRP A 37 -21.96 -5.92 9.18
N LEU A 38 -21.53 -4.85 8.50
CA LEU A 38 -22.42 -3.86 7.86
C LEU A 38 -22.63 -4.15 6.37
N PHE A 39 -21.64 -4.72 5.69
CA PHE A 39 -21.67 -4.87 4.25
C PHE A 39 -21.83 -6.34 3.83
N SER A 40 -22.45 -6.56 2.66
CA SER A 40 -22.51 -7.86 2.01
C SER A 40 -21.10 -8.34 1.57
N GLU A 41 -20.94 -9.64 1.39
CA GLU A 41 -19.67 -10.23 0.90
C GLU A 41 -19.19 -9.61 -0.40
N TYR A 42 -20.10 -9.27 -1.31
CA TYR A 42 -19.76 -8.58 -2.55
C TYR A 42 -19.19 -7.18 -2.30
N ALA A 43 -19.81 -6.39 -1.43
CA ALA A 43 -19.34 -5.05 -1.10
C ALA A 43 -17.99 -5.10 -0.36
N LEU A 44 -17.78 -6.09 0.51
CA LEU A 44 -16.50 -6.33 1.18
C LEU A 44 -15.40 -6.68 0.19
N ALA A 45 -15.68 -7.52 -0.80
CA ALA A 45 -14.72 -7.83 -1.86
C ALA A 45 -14.32 -6.57 -2.63
N GLN A 46 -15.29 -5.73 -3.02
CA GLN A 46 -15.00 -4.47 -3.70
C GLN A 46 -14.17 -3.51 -2.82
N LEU A 47 -14.52 -3.38 -1.55
CA LEU A 47 -13.77 -2.56 -0.60
C LEU A 47 -12.33 -3.05 -0.46
N THR A 48 -12.12 -4.36 -0.39
CA THR A 48 -10.80 -4.98 -0.33
C THR A 48 -9.97 -4.63 -1.56
N PHE A 49 -10.55 -4.71 -2.76
CA PHE A 49 -9.86 -4.29 -3.98
C PHE A 49 -9.47 -2.82 -3.95
N VAL A 50 -10.36 -1.93 -3.52
CA VAL A 50 -10.06 -0.50 -3.38
C VAL A 50 -8.88 -0.26 -2.43
N LEU A 51 -8.84 -0.96 -1.29
CA LEU A 51 -7.75 -0.85 -0.33
C LEU A 51 -6.42 -1.39 -0.88
N ILE A 52 -6.45 -2.52 -1.57
CA ILE A 52 -5.26 -3.10 -2.23
C ILE A 52 -4.71 -2.11 -3.26
N TYR A 53 -5.56 -1.60 -4.17
CA TYR A 53 -5.12 -0.64 -5.17
C TYR A 53 -4.70 0.71 -4.55
N GLY A 54 -5.29 1.10 -3.42
CA GLY A 54 -4.85 2.26 -2.65
C GLY A 54 -3.40 2.10 -2.15
N ILE A 55 -3.06 0.96 -1.56
CA ILE A 55 -1.69 0.65 -1.09
C ILE A 55 -0.72 0.62 -2.27
N VAL A 56 -1.11 -0.01 -3.38
CA VAL A 56 -0.30 -0.06 -4.63
C VAL A 56 -0.06 1.34 -5.17
N GLY A 57 -1.09 2.19 -5.17
CA GLY A 57 -1.00 3.58 -5.61
C GLY A 57 -0.03 4.42 -4.76
N VAL A 58 -0.07 4.26 -3.44
CA VAL A 58 0.90 4.91 -2.53
C VAL A 58 2.33 4.42 -2.83
N GLY A 59 2.53 3.12 -3.03
CA GLY A 59 3.82 2.56 -3.43
C GLY A 59 4.34 3.15 -4.75
N LEU A 60 3.46 3.29 -5.73
CA LEU A 60 3.80 3.90 -7.03
C LEU A 60 4.14 5.39 -6.89
N MET A 61 3.40 6.14 -6.06
CA MET A 61 3.69 7.55 -5.77
C MET A 61 5.05 7.72 -5.09
N LEU A 62 5.40 6.86 -4.15
CA LEU A 62 6.73 6.87 -3.51
C LEU A 62 7.82 6.61 -4.55
N LEU A 63 7.65 5.61 -5.39
CA LEU A 63 8.63 5.30 -6.44
C LEU A 63 8.77 6.46 -7.42
N ALA A 64 7.68 6.97 -7.98
CA ALA A 64 7.70 8.07 -8.93
C ALA A 64 8.24 9.37 -8.31
N GLY A 65 7.88 9.65 -7.05
CA GLY A 65 8.28 10.88 -6.35
C GLY A 65 9.76 10.92 -5.97
N PHE A 66 10.33 9.78 -5.53
CA PHE A 66 11.74 9.74 -5.09
C PHE A 66 12.72 9.40 -6.20
N THR A 67 12.33 8.55 -7.15
CA THR A 67 13.25 8.10 -8.22
C THR A 67 12.96 8.76 -9.57
N GLY A 68 11.84 9.43 -9.73
CA GLY A 68 11.42 10.01 -11.01
C GLY A 68 11.14 8.98 -12.11
N GLN A 69 11.06 7.70 -11.74
CA GLN A 69 10.86 6.60 -12.68
C GLN A 69 9.42 6.09 -12.63
N PHE A 70 8.79 6.04 -13.80
CA PHE A 70 7.52 5.35 -13.95
C PHE A 70 7.78 3.84 -14.11
N SER A 71 7.36 3.05 -13.11
CA SER A 71 7.50 1.59 -13.18
C SER A 71 6.27 0.97 -13.84
N LEU A 72 6.39 0.62 -15.12
CA LEU A 72 5.38 -0.21 -15.81
C LEU A 72 5.32 -1.64 -15.25
N GLY A 73 6.39 -2.08 -14.56
CA GLY A 73 6.49 -3.40 -13.93
C GLY A 73 5.82 -3.50 -12.56
N HIS A 74 5.28 -2.42 -11.99
CA HIS A 74 4.72 -2.45 -10.62
C HIS A 74 3.58 -3.46 -10.47
N ALA A 75 2.74 -3.60 -11.49
CA ALA A 75 1.67 -4.60 -11.54
C ALA A 75 2.20 -6.05 -11.53
N ALA A 76 3.36 -6.29 -12.17
CA ALA A 76 3.99 -7.61 -12.17
C ALA A 76 4.46 -8.02 -10.78
N PHE A 77 5.06 -7.10 -10.01
CA PHE A 77 5.47 -7.36 -8.62
C PHE A 77 4.29 -7.61 -7.69
N LEU A 78 3.16 -6.91 -7.90
CA LEU A 78 1.91 -7.19 -7.22
C LEU A 78 1.42 -8.61 -7.53
N GLY A 79 1.46 -9.02 -8.80
CA GLY A 79 1.10 -10.37 -9.24
C GLY A 79 1.99 -11.43 -8.60
N VAL A 80 3.32 -11.26 -8.64
CA VAL A 80 4.27 -12.17 -7.98
C VAL A 80 3.97 -12.33 -6.49
N GLY A 81 3.75 -11.21 -5.78
CA GLY A 81 3.40 -11.22 -4.36
C GLY A 81 2.09 -11.96 -4.08
N ALA A 82 1.05 -11.71 -4.86
CA ALA A 82 -0.26 -12.33 -4.70
C ALA A 82 -0.22 -13.86 -4.94
N TYR A 83 0.44 -14.30 -6.02
CA TYR A 83 0.60 -15.74 -6.32
C TYR A 83 1.46 -16.45 -5.29
N ALA A 84 2.55 -15.84 -4.84
CA ALA A 84 3.41 -16.39 -3.80
C ALA A 84 2.63 -16.55 -2.49
N HIS A 85 1.87 -15.55 -2.09
CA HIS A 85 1.04 -15.59 -0.89
C HIS A 85 -0.01 -16.72 -0.97
N ALA A 86 -0.71 -16.83 -2.09
CA ALA A 86 -1.70 -17.89 -2.32
C ALA A 86 -1.05 -19.29 -2.25
N ALA A 87 0.13 -19.48 -2.86
CA ALA A 87 0.87 -20.74 -2.82
C ALA A 87 1.32 -21.08 -1.40
N PHE A 88 1.82 -20.13 -0.62
CA PHE A 88 2.24 -20.36 0.76
C PHE A 88 1.08 -20.69 1.69
N ILE A 89 -0.07 -20.03 1.53
CA ILE A 89 -1.30 -20.42 2.27
C ILE A 89 -1.74 -21.83 1.87
N GLY A 90 -1.72 -22.15 0.57
CA GLY A 90 -2.04 -23.50 0.08
C GLY A 90 -1.10 -24.60 0.62
N ALA A 91 0.14 -24.24 0.94
CA ALA A 91 1.12 -25.11 1.60
C ALA A 91 0.91 -25.24 3.13
N GLY A 92 -0.10 -24.57 3.70
CA GLY A 92 -0.45 -24.66 5.12
C GLY A 92 0.29 -23.65 6.01
N LEU A 93 0.98 -22.64 5.44
CA LEU A 93 1.63 -21.61 6.26
C LEU A 93 0.58 -20.65 6.87
N PRO A 94 0.82 -20.15 8.09
CA PRO A 94 -0.03 -19.15 8.70
C PRO A 94 0.01 -17.83 7.90
N PHE A 95 -1.12 -17.11 7.88
CA PHE A 95 -1.34 -15.92 7.06
C PHE A 95 -0.20 -14.88 7.16
N VAL A 96 0.22 -14.53 8.37
CA VAL A 96 1.25 -13.50 8.60
C VAL A 96 2.60 -13.93 8.03
N LEU A 97 2.99 -15.19 8.23
CA LEU A 97 4.24 -15.72 7.71
C LEU A 97 4.23 -15.81 6.18
N SER A 98 3.12 -16.28 5.62
CA SER A 98 2.91 -16.31 4.17
C SER A 98 3.01 -14.92 3.53
N LEU A 99 2.43 -13.89 4.18
CA LEU A 99 2.50 -12.51 3.72
C LEU A 99 3.95 -11.98 3.74
N ALA A 100 4.69 -12.23 4.82
CA ALA A 100 6.08 -11.80 4.95
C ALA A 100 6.97 -12.46 3.91
N LEU A 101 6.81 -13.76 3.67
CA LEU A 101 7.58 -14.51 2.66
C LEU A 101 7.23 -14.06 1.23
N ALA A 102 5.96 -13.81 0.94
CA ALA A 102 5.53 -13.30 -0.36
C ALA A 102 6.09 -11.89 -0.63
N ALA A 103 6.10 -11.02 0.38
CA ALA A 103 6.72 -9.71 0.29
C ALA A 103 8.24 -9.80 0.05
N ALA A 104 8.94 -10.67 0.77
CA ALA A 104 10.36 -10.91 0.59
C ALA A 104 10.68 -11.47 -0.81
N LEU A 105 9.87 -12.40 -1.31
CA LEU A 105 10.02 -12.95 -2.65
C LEU A 105 9.81 -11.88 -3.73
N SER A 106 8.76 -11.08 -3.61
CA SER A 106 8.49 -9.98 -4.53
C SER A 106 9.61 -8.94 -4.52
N ALA A 107 10.14 -8.61 -3.34
CA ALA A 107 11.29 -7.72 -3.21
C ALA A 107 12.56 -8.30 -3.86
N ALA A 108 12.84 -9.59 -3.67
CA ALA A 108 13.98 -10.27 -4.29
C ALA A 108 13.89 -10.24 -5.83
N VAL A 109 12.72 -10.54 -6.39
CA VAL A 109 12.47 -10.41 -7.83
C VAL A 109 12.67 -8.96 -8.29
N GLY A 110 12.20 -7.99 -7.51
CA GLY A 110 12.40 -6.57 -7.78
C GLY A 110 13.88 -6.17 -7.84
N VAL A 111 14.69 -6.68 -6.94
CA VAL A 111 16.15 -6.44 -6.94
C VAL A 111 16.81 -7.09 -8.17
N ILE A 112 16.47 -8.34 -8.49
CA ILE A 112 17.05 -9.07 -9.63
C ILE A 112 16.73 -8.34 -10.96
N VAL A 113 15.52 -7.84 -11.12
CA VAL A 113 15.10 -7.12 -12.33
C VAL A 113 15.62 -5.67 -12.34
N GLY A 114 15.66 -5.03 -11.18
CA GLY A 114 16.07 -3.63 -11.04
C GLY A 114 17.58 -3.40 -11.22
N LEU A 115 18.43 -4.32 -10.76
CA LEU A 115 19.89 -4.18 -10.88
C LEU A 115 20.38 -4.06 -12.34
N PRO A 116 19.94 -4.88 -13.30
CA PRO A 116 20.30 -4.70 -14.71
C PRO A 116 19.75 -3.41 -15.30
N ALA A 117 18.52 -3.02 -14.93
CA ALA A 117 17.88 -1.81 -15.44
C ALA A 117 18.63 -0.53 -15.01
N LEU A 118 19.24 -0.51 -13.83
CA LEU A 118 20.06 0.60 -13.34
C LEU A 118 21.45 0.66 -14.00
N ARG A 119 21.94 -0.46 -14.56
CA ARG A 119 23.27 -0.53 -15.22
C ARG A 119 23.23 -0.15 -16.70
N LEU A 120 22.05 -0.02 -17.28
CA LEU A 120 21.85 0.31 -18.70
C LEU A 120 21.74 1.85 -18.94
N LYS A 121 22.42 2.65 -18.12
CA LYS A 121 22.59 4.09 -18.36
C LYS A 121 23.86 4.37 -19.13
#